data_054ba9a33fbebba8cb690a734ba19b61
#
_entry.id   054ba9a33fbebba8cb690a734ba19b61
#
_cell.length_a   1.000
_cell.length_b   1.000
_cell.length_c   1.000
_cell.angle_alpha   90.00
_cell.angle_beta   90.00
_cell.angle_gamma   90.00
#
_symmetry.space_group_name_H-M   'P 1'
#
loop_
_entity.id
_entity.type
_entity.pdbx_description
1 polymer ?
#
loop_
_entity_poly.entity_id
_entity_poly.type
_entity_poly.pdbx_seq_one_letter_code
_entity_poly.pdbx_strand_id
1 'polypeptide(L)'
;MILLLSTFLSVLLGIQATNYYDDEVYLDKCVVVYNMMKNKEPMNLEAVSDFVLNRIPNENNAEYEEWRSELLFSLFLNHPQEMVSFLSSVPFKLRNEIYYELHFPVNDGIPITELREKIHSEVKGYDDIKEQLDIVFLYVKKCYEPRDFSFLQETN
;
A
#
# COMPACT_ATOMS: atom_id res chain seq x y z
N MET A 1 -27.28 -5.10 -8.88
CA MET A 1 -26.79 -4.52 -7.63
C MET A 1 -26.65 -5.52 -6.49
N ILE A 2 -27.50 -6.52 -6.38
CA ILE A 2 -27.49 -7.53 -5.29
C ILE A 2 -26.39 -8.62 -5.49
N LEU A 3 -26.06 -8.97 -6.73
CA LEU A 3 -25.05 -10.00 -7.03
C LEU A 3 -23.61 -9.57 -6.74
N LEU A 4 -23.29 -8.29 -6.87
CA LEU A 4 -21.96 -7.74 -6.55
C LEU A 4 -21.69 -7.70 -5.03
N LEU A 5 -22.73 -7.50 -4.21
CA LEU A 5 -22.58 -7.55 -2.75
C LEU A 5 -22.32 -8.97 -2.23
N SER A 6 -22.83 -10.01 -2.90
CA SER A 6 -22.64 -11.40 -2.43
C SER A 6 -21.25 -11.93 -2.70
N THR A 7 -20.60 -11.52 -3.78
CA THR A 7 -19.20 -11.87 -4.07
C THR A 7 -18.23 -11.15 -3.14
N PHE A 8 -18.53 -9.90 -2.79
CA PHE A 8 -17.73 -9.14 -1.82
C PHE A 8 -17.82 -9.73 -0.40
N LEU A 9 -18.98 -10.19 0.01
CA LEU A 9 -19.18 -10.78 1.34
C LEU A 9 -18.46 -12.14 1.48
N SER A 10 -18.35 -12.92 0.40
CA SER A 10 -17.63 -14.19 0.41
C SER A 10 -16.12 -14.00 0.50
N VAL A 11 -15.56 -12.96 -0.10
CA VAL A 11 -14.16 -12.58 0.06
C VAL A 11 -13.88 -12.14 1.50
N LEU A 12 -14.76 -11.33 2.09
CA LEU A 12 -14.62 -10.87 3.49
C LEU A 12 -14.74 -11.99 4.54
N LEU A 13 -15.54 -13.03 4.31
CA LEU A 13 -15.69 -14.17 5.23
C LEU A 13 -14.52 -15.18 5.11
N GLY A 14 -13.77 -15.18 4.00
CA GLY A 14 -12.56 -15.98 3.83
C GLY A 14 -11.32 -15.45 4.57
N ILE A 15 -11.34 -14.21 5.02
CA ILE A 15 -10.19 -13.49 5.61
C ILE A 15 -9.88 -13.91 7.08
N GLN A 16 -10.67 -14.79 7.69
CA GLN A 16 -10.43 -15.20 9.08
C GLN A 16 -9.34 -16.25 9.30
N ALA A 17 -8.79 -16.82 8.26
CA ALA A 17 -7.57 -17.63 8.37
C ALA A 17 -6.41 -16.77 7.87
N THR A 18 -5.49 -16.40 8.74
CA THR A 18 -4.12 -16.02 8.34
C THR A 18 -3.54 -17.23 7.61
N ASN A 19 -3.82 -17.32 6.32
CA ASN A 19 -3.20 -18.32 5.48
C ASN A 19 -1.73 -17.93 5.39
N TYR A 20 -0.89 -18.64 6.13
CA TYR A 20 0.54 -18.63 5.91
C TYR A 20 0.76 -19.20 4.51
N TYR A 21 1.01 -18.31 3.56
CA TYR A 21 1.44 -18.73 2.24
C TYR A 21 2.90 -19.19 2.33
N ASP A 22 3.22 -20.23 1.60
CA ASP A 22 4.58 -20.56 1.24
C ASP A 22 5.20 -19.34 0.53
N ASP A 23 6.45 -19.03 0.78
CA ASP A 23 7.16 -17.87 0.19
C ASP A 23 7.02 -17.83 -1.34
N GLU A 24 7.03 -19.00 -1.98
CA GLU A 24 6.88 -19.15 -3.42
C GLU A 24 5.49 -18.71 -3.91
N VAL A 25 4.42 -19.07 -3.20
CA VAL A 25 3.05 -18.68 -3.53
C VAL A 25 2.83 -17.19 -3.36
N TYR A 26 3.48 -16.57 -2.37
CA TYR A 26 3.39 -15.14 -2.17
C TYR A 26 4.17 -14.36 -3.24
N LEU A 27 5.34 -14.85 -3.62
CA LEU A 27 6.13 -14.30 -4.71
C LEU A 27 5.32 -14.24 -6.02
N ASP A 28 4.59 -15.30 -6.32
CA ASP A 28 3.70 -15.35 -7.49
C ASP A 28 2.66 -14.21 -7.45
N LYS A 29 2.10 -13.89 -6.28
CA LYS A 29 1.16 -12.78 -6.12
C LYS A 29 1.81 -11.42 -6.38
N CYS A 30 3.01 -11.21 -5.88
CA CYS A 30 3.79 -10.01 -6.17
C CYS A 30 4.08 -9.88 -7.67
N VAL A 31 4.44 -10.99 -8.34
CA VAL A 31 4.68 -11.02 -9.79
C VAL A 31 3.43 -10.66 -10.58
N VAL A 32 2.25 -11.14 -10.17
CA VAL A 32 0.97 -10.79 -10.82
C VAL A 32 0.72 -9.29 -10.74
N VAL A 33 0.84 -8.69 -9.55
CA VAL A 33 0.65 -7.25 -9.36
C VAL A 33 1.71 -6.43 -10.10
N TYR A 34 2.97 -6.85 -10.06
CA TYR A 34 4.05 -6.22 -10.80
C TYR A 34 3.77 -6.20 -12.31
N ASN A 35 3.38 -7.34 -12.89
CA ASN A 35 3.08 -7.45 -14.32
C ASN A 35 1.87 -6.60 -14.72
N MET A 36 0.83 -6.57 -13.89
CA MET A 36 -0.34 -5.71 -14.10
C MET A 36 0.09 -4.24 -14.22
N MET A 37 0.94 -3.75 -13.31
CA MET A 37 1.43 -2.37 -13.34
C MET A 37 2.37 -2.13 -14.52
N LYS A 38 3.32 -3.03 -14.78
CA LYS A 38 4.27 -2.94 -15.90
C LYS A 38 3.58 -2.87 -17.26
N ASN A 39 2.52 -3.65 -17.42
CA ASN A 39 1.75 -3.70 -18.67
C ASN A 39 0.67 -2.60 -18.73
N LYS A 40 0.52 -1.78 -17.69
CA LYS A 40 -0.53 -0.76 -17.59
C LYS A 40 -1.94 -1.34 -17.75
N GLU A 41 -2.15 -2.52 -17.19
CA GLU A 41 -3.44 -3.19 -17.20
C GLU A 41 -4.40 -2.52 -16.18
N PRO A 42 -5.72 -2.61 -16.40
CA PRO A 42 -6.68 -2.20 -15.40
C PRO A 42 -6.46 -2.92 -14.09
N MET A 43 -6.67 -2.23 -12.97
CA MET A 43 -6.49 -2.81 -11.64
C MET A 43 -7.38 -4.04 -11.43
N ASN A 44 -6.77 -5.18 -11.20
CA ASN A 44 -7.44 -6.40 -10.78
C ASN A 44 -7.59 -6.41 -9.25
N LEU A 45 -8.78 -6.07 -8.76
CA LEU A 45 -9.06 -5.96 -7.33
C LEU A 45 -8.84 -7.27 -6.55
N GLU A 46 -9.08 -8.42 -7.16
CA GLU A 46 -8.86 -9.73 -6.52
C GLU A 46 -7.37 -9.96 -6.31
N ALA A 47 -6.54 -9.75 -7.35
CA ALA A 47 -5.10 -9.91 -7.25
C ALA A 47 -4.48 -8.92 -6.25
N VAL A 48 -4.94 -7.66 -6.27
CA VAL A 48 -4.48 -6.63 -5.32
C VAL A 48 -4.93 -6.95 -3.90
N SER A 49 -6.16 -7.39 -3.71
CA SER A 49 -6.65 -7.82 -2.40
C SER A 49 -5.82 -8.97 -1.84
N ASP A 50 -5.56 -9.96 -2.67
CA ASP A 50 -4.70 -11.10 -2.32
C ASP A 50 -3.29 -10.68 -1.94
N PHE A 51 -2.69 -9.78 -2.70
CA PHE A 51 -1.36 -9.23 -2.42
C PHE A 51 -1.33 -8.42 -1.13
N VAL A 52 -2.30 -7.51 -0.94
CA VAL A 52 -2.30 -6.56 0.18
C VAL A 52 -2.67 -7.22 1.51
N LEU A 53 -3.65 -8.13 1.49
CA LEU A 53 -4.21 -8.75 2.71
C LEU A 53 -3.43 -9.98 3.18
N ASN A 54 -2.60 -10.56 2.33
CA ASN A 54 -1.80 -11.73 2.69
C ASN A 54 -0.33 -11.31 2.85
N ARG A 55 0.24 -11.64 4.00
CA ARG A 55 1.66 -11.38 4.30
C ARG A 55 2.44 -12.67 4.32
N ILE A 56 3.73 -12.58 4.04
CA ILE A 56 4.66 -13.68 4.28
C ILE A 56 4.84 -13.84 5.79
N PRO A 57 4.83 -15.07 6.31
CA PRO A 57 5.04 -15.30 7.73
C PRO A 57 6.48 -15.05 8.19
N ASN A 58 7.40 -14.91 7.27
CA ASN A 58 8.83 -14.85 7.58
C ASN A 58 9.30 -13.39 7.58
N GLU A 59 9.16 -12.72 8.72
CA GLU A 59 9.51 -11.32 8.96
C GLU A 59 11.02 -11.00 8.74
N ASN A 60 11.83 -11.98 8.32
CA ASN A 60 13.27 -11.85 8.21
C ASN A 60 13.79 -11.70 6.77
N ASN A 61 12.92 -11.59 5.77
CA ASN A 61 13.35 -11.44 4.39
C ASN A 61 13.25 -9.98 3.92
N ALA A 62 14.32 -9.21 4.16
CA ALA A 62 14.37 -7.79 3.83
C ALA A 62 14.10 -7.51 2.33
N GLU A 63 14.50 -8.40 1.43
CA GLU A 63 14.30 -8.25 -0.01
C GLU A 63 12.81 -8.30 -0.37
N TYR A 64 12.04 -9.19 0.25
CA TYR A 64 10.59 -9.26 0.04
C TYR A 64 9.86 -8.06 0.61
N GLU A 65 10.25 -7.59 1.79
CA GLU A 65 9.64 -6.41 2.41
C GLU A 65 9.91 -5.15 1.57
N GLU A 66 11.11 -5.01 1.02
CA GLU A 66 11.45 -3.93 0.10
C GLU A 66 10.57 -3.97 -1.15
N TRP A 67 10.52 -5.11 -1.82
CA TRP A 67 9.73 -5.27 -3.03
C TRP A 67 8.24 -5.09 -2.79
N ARG A 68 7.71 -5.65 -1.68
CA ARG A 68 6.34 -5.44 -1.26
C ARG A 68 6.02 -3.97 -1.04
N SER A 69 6.88 -3.27 -0.32
CA SER A 69 6.72 -1.83 -0.06
C SER A 69 6.68 -1.04 -1.36
N GLU A 70 7.61 -1.29 -2.28
CA GLU A 70 7.62 -0.64 -3.59
C GLU A 70 6.35 -0.90 -4.40
N LEU A 71 5.87 -2.13 -4.43
CA LEU A 71 4.63 -2.49 -5.12
C LEU A 71 3.42 -1.79 -4.50
N LEU A 72 3.34 -1.74 -3.17
CA LEU A 72 2.25 -1.10 -2.47
C LEU A 72 2.18 0.40 -2.78
N PHE A 73 3.30 1.11 -2.69
CA PHE A 73 3.36 2.54 -3.04
C PHE A 73 3.07 2.77 -4.54
N SER A 74 3.56 1.90 -5.41
CA SER A 74 3.30 1.96 -6.85
C SER A 74 1.82 1.77 -7.18
N LEU A 75 1.10 0.93 -6.44
CA LEU A 75 -0.35 0.79 -6.59
C LEU A 75 -1.07 2.10 -6.27
N PHE A 76 -0.73 2.76 -5.17
CA PHE A 76 -1.32 4.07 -4.85
C PHE A 76 -0.95 5.15 -5.86
N LEU A 77 0.26 5.10 -6.42
CA LEU A 77 0.72 6.08 -7.41
C LEU A 77 0.03 5.89 -8.77
N ASN A 78 -0.20 4.65 -9.20
CA ASN A 78 -0.75 4.36 -10.52
C ASN A 78 -2.27 4.19 -10.54
N HIS A 79 -2.87 3.79 -9.41
CA HIS A 79 -4.30 3.52 -9.26
C HIS A 79 -4.89 4.17 -8.00
N PRO A 80 -4.72 5.51 -7.81
CA PRO A 80 -5.08 6.16 -6.55
C PRO A 80 -6.56 6.03 -6.19
N GLN A 81 -7.46 6.18 -7.17
CA GLN A 81 -8.91 6.08 -6.95
C GLN A 81 -9.32 4.67 -6.50
N GLU A 82 -8.80 3.66 -7.18
CA GLU A 82 -9.10 2.26 -6.91
C GLU A 82 -8.53 1.84 -5.55
N MET A 83 -7.30 2.25 -5.22
CA MET A 83 -6.67 1.95 -3.94
C MET A 83 -7.38 2.61 -2.77
N VAL A 84 -7.79 3.85 -2.89
CA VAL A 84 -8.57 4.54 -1.85
C VAL A 84 -9.97 3.89 -1.70
N SER A 85 -10.61 3.52 -2.80
CA SER A 85 -11.86 2.77 -2.78
C SER A 85 -11.68 1.39 -2.11
N PHE A 86 -10.60 0.69 -2.40
CA PHE A 86 -10.25 -0.57 -1.76
C PHE A 86 -10.09 -0.38 -0.24
N LEU A 87 -9.31 0.60 0.21
CA LEU A 87 -9.16 0.91 1.64
C LEU A 87 -10.49 1.19 2.33
N SER A 88 -11.42 1.85 1.65
CA SER A 88 -12.76 2.12 2.23
C SER A 88 -13.58 0.84 2.43
N SER A 89 -13.31 -0.20 1.64
CA SER A 89 -14.03 -1.46 1.67
C SER A 89 -13.49 -2.48 2.68
N VAL A 90 -12.22 -2.33 3.10
CA VAL A 90 -11.62 -3.27 4.05
C VAL A 90 -11.95 -2.93 5.51
N PRO A 91 -12.02 -3.93 6.40
CA PRO A 91 -12.24 -3.69 7.83
C PRO A 91 -11.19 -2.75 8.43
N PHE A 92 -11.59 -1.94 9.41
CA PHE A 92 -10.74 -0.95 10.06
C PHE A 92 -9.39 -1.51 10.55
N LYS A 93 -9.38 -2.72 11.13
CA LYS A 93 -8.16 -3.36 11.60
C LYS A 93 -7.15 -3.57 10.46
N LEU A 94 -7.60 -4.13 9.33
CA LEU A 94 -6.74 -4.37 8.17
C LEU A 94 -6.29 -3.07 7.52
N ARG A 95 -7.16 -2.07 7.46
CA ARG A 95 -6.81 -0.73 6.99
C ARG A 95 -5.67 -0.12 7.80
N ASN A 96 -5.72 -0.24 9.13
CA ASN A 96 -4.65 0.24 9.99
C ASN A 96 -3.33 -0.52 9.80
N GLU A 97 -3.37 -1.81 9.49
CA GLU A 97 -2.18 -2.58 9.16
C GLU A 97 -1.54 -2.07 7.85
N ILE A 98 -2.36 -1.74 6.84
CA ILE A 98 -1.88 -1.13 5.59
C ILE A 98 -1.29 0.26 5.86
N TYR A 99 -1.95 1.09 6.66
CA TYR A 99 -1.42 2.40 7.04
C TYR A 99 -0.09 2.28 7.79
N TYR A 100 0.03 1.32 8.69
CA TYR A 100 1.27 1.05 9.39
C TYR A 100 2.41 0.69 8.43
N GLU A 101 2.14 -0.14 7.44
CA GLU A 101 3.10 -0.51 6.41
C GLU A 101 3.53 0.71 5.57
N LEU A 102 2.60 1.57 5.20
CA LEU A 102 2.87 2.80 4.48
C LEU A 102 3.68 3.85 5.30
N HIS A 103 3.77 3.72 6.63
CA HIS A 103 4.63 4.59 7.45
C HIS A 103 6.12 4.28 7.31
N PHE A 104 6.46 3.08 6.84
CA PHE A 104 7.84 2.60 6.80
C PHE A 104 8.23 2.19 5.38
N PRO A 105 8.35 3.17 4.45
CA PRO A 105 8.89 2.88 3.12
C PRO A 105 10.31 2.36 3.27
N VAL A 106 10.61 1.25 2.60
CA VAL A 106 11.92 0.58 2.71
C VAL A 106 12.99 1.32 1.94
N ASN A 107 12.60 2.17 0.98
CA ASN A 107 13.55 3.02 0.27
C ASN A 107 13.10 4.49 0.24
N ASP A 108 14.07 5.40 0.13
CA ASP A 108 13.88 6.85 0.06
C ASP A 108 13.54 7.37 -1.35
N GLY A 109 13.54 6.48 -2.35
CA GLY A 109 13.20 6.80 -3.74
C GLY A 109 11.69 6.95 -4.01
N ILE A 110 10.83 6.67 -3.03
CA ILE A 110 9.38 6.75 -3.19
C ILE A 110 8.94 8.21 -3.28
N PRO A 111 8.24 8.63 -4.35
CA PRO A 111 7.87 10.04 -4.58
C PRO A 111 6.64 10.43 -3.74
N ILE A 112 6.80 10.54 -2.42
CA ILE A 112 5.72 10.81 -1.46
C ILE A 112 4.94 12.08 -1.78
N THR A 113 5.62 13.15 -2.21
CA THR A 113 4.95 14.42 -2.55
C THR A 113 4.03 14.24 -3.76
N GLU A 114 4.52 13.60 -4.82
CA GLU A 114 3.72 13.30 -6.02
C GLU A 114 2.53 12.40 -5.69
N LEU A 115 2.75 11.38 -4.86
CA LEU A 115 1.71 10.47 -4.41
C LEU A 115 0.58 11.20 -3.68
N ARG A 116 0.91 12.10 -2.77
CA ARG A 116 -0.07 12.93 -2.06
C ARG A 116 -0.86 13.82 -3.03
N GLU A 117 -0.16 14.51 -3.93
CA GLU A 117 -0.79 15.37 -4.93
C GLU A 117 -1.76 14.59 -5.83
N LYS A 118 -1.38 13.41 -6.26
CA LYS A 118 -2.25 12.53 -7.05
C LYS A 118 -3.50 12.10 -6.28
N ILE A 119 -3.36 11.66 -5.04
CA ILE A 119 -4.51 11.26 -4.22
C ILE A 119 -5.47 12.44 -4.05
N HIS A 120 -4.97 13.64 -3.80
CA HIS A 120 -5.83 14.80 -3.65
C HIS A 120 -6.49 15.26 -4.94
N SER A 121 -5.80 15.17 -6.08
CA SER A 121 -6.31 15.68 -7.36
C SER A 121 -7.17 14.66 -8.11
N GLU A 122 -6.85 13.37 -8.03
CA GLU A 122 -7.49 12.34 -8.85
C GLU A 122 -8.59 11.59 -8.10
N VAL A 123 -8.49 11.44 -6.76
CA VAL A 123 -9.47 10.68 -5.96
C VAL A 123 -10.71 11.53 -5.67
N LYS A 124 -11.86 11.02 -6.09
CA LYS A 124 -13.17 11.62 -5.83
C LYS A 124 -13.87 10.93 -4.66
N GLY A 125 -14.31 11.70 -3.69
CA GLY A 125 -14.90 11.18 -2.46
C GLY A 125 -13.85 10.66 -1.47
N TYR A 126 -14.30 9.86 -0.49
CA TYR A 126 -13.46 9.22 0.53
C TYR A 126 -12.58 10.18 1.34
N ASP A 127 -13.14 11.32 1.73
CA ASP A 127 -12.37 12.39 2.37
C ASP A 127 -11.74 11.95 3.69
N ASP A 128 -12.39 11.08 4.45
CA ASP A 128 -11.87 10.47 5.67
C ASP A 128 -10.63 9.57 5.40
N ILE A 129 -10.64 8.81 4.31
CA ILE A 129 -9.50 7.96 3.92
C ILE A 129 -8.34 8.83 3.41
N LYS A 130 -8.64 9.84 2.61
CA LYS A 130 -7.64 10.79 2.11
C LYS A 130 -6.94 11.52 3.26
N GLU A 131 -7.70 11.97 4.26
CA GLU A 131 -7.15 12.62 5.45
C GLU A 131 -6.21 11.69 6.22
N GLN A 132 -6.59 10.43 6.40
CA GLN A 132 -5.74 9.44 7.06
C GLN A 132 -4.45 9.17 6.26
N LEU A 133 -4.54 8.99 4.96
CA LEU A 133 -3.38 8.81 4.07
C LEU A 133 -2.47 10.04 4.10
N ASP A 134 -3.05 11.23 4.16
CA ASP A 134 -2.29 12.48 4.25
C ASP A 134 -1.45 12.55 5.52
N ILE A 135 -2.03 12.15 6.66
CA ILE A 135 -1.30 12.03 7.94
C ILE A 135 -0.15 11.04 7.81
N VAL A 136 -0.39 9.85 7.22
CA VAL A 136 0.62 8.82 7.01
C VAL A 136 1.78 9.36 6.17
N PHE A 137 1.49 9.94 5.02
CA PHE A 137 2.51 10.42 4.08
C PHE A 137 3.24 11.67 4.58
N LEU A 138 2.58 12.54 5.34
CA LEU A 138 3.26 13.67 6.01
C LEU A 138 4.26 13.18 7.06
N TYR A 139 3.90 12.12 7.78
CA TYR A 139 4.82 11.50 8.73
C TYR A 139 6.05 10.92 8.02
N VAL A 140 5.83 10.16 6.94
CA VAL A 140 6.92 9.59 6.11
C VAL A 140 7.82 10.70 5.59
N LYS A 141 7.26 11.72 4.96
CA LYS A 141 8.01 12.87 4.45
C LYS A 141 8.89 13.49 5.54
N LYS A 142 8.34 13.69 6.73
CA LYS A 142 9.05 14.30 7.86
C LYS A 142 10.18 13.41 8.40
N CYS A 143 10.03 12.09 8.34
CA CYS A 143 11.04 11.15 8.82
C CYS A 143 12.21 10.97 7.83
N TYR A 144 11.92 11.06 6.53
CA TYR A 144 12.88 10.77 5.45
C TYR A 144 13.37 12.02 4.72
N GLU A 145 12.87 13.22 5.05
CA GLU A 145 13.50 14.45 4.56
C GLU A 145 14.95 14.52 5.04
N PRO A 146 15.91 14.82 4.14
CA PRO A 146 17.30 15.03 4.54
C PRO A 146 17.36 16.08 5.65
N ARG A 147 17.83 15.69 6.83
CA ARG A 147 18.06 16.64 7.91
C ARG A 147 19.26 17.47 7.53
N ASP A 148 19.08 18.78 7.51
CA ASP A 148 20.19 19.70 7.38
C ASP A 148 21.04 19.69 8.67
N PHE A 149 22.19 19.07 8.61
CA PHE A 149 23.17 19.02 9.69
C PHE A 149 24.28 20.06 9.51
N SER A 150 24.13 21.06 8.62
CA SER A 150 25.12 22.10 8.36
C SER A 150 25.53 22.84 9.64
N PHE A 151 24.61 22.99 10.61
CA PHE A 151 24.89 23.60 11.90
C PHE A 151 25.93 22.86 12.75
N LEU A 152 26.21 21.58 12.48
CA LEU A 152 27.25 20.81 13.17
C LEU A 152 28.65 21.10 12.62
N GLN A 153 28.79 21.78 11.49
CA GLN A 153 30.05 22.09 10.84
C GLN A 153 30.63 23.47 11.25
N GLU A 154 29.85 24.30 11.93
CA GLU A 154 30.23 25.66 12.32
C GLU A 154 31.02 25.75 13.67
N THR A 155 31.37 24.61 14.29
CA THR A 155 32.05 24.57 15.59
C THR A 155 33.48 24.05 15.50
N ASN A 156 34.28 24.47 14.48
CA ASN A 156 35.74 24.27 14.48
C ASN A 156 36.47 25.59 14.21
#